data_302e50513a6d101d68c5a7fbe6a863d9
#
_entry.id   302e50513a6d101d68c5a7fbe6a863d9
#
_cell.length_a   1.000
_cell.length_b   1.000
_cell.length_c   1.000
_cell.angle_alpha   90.00
_cell.angle_beta   90.00
_cell.angle_gamma   90.00
#
_symmetry.space_group_name_H-M   'P 1'
#
loop_
_entity.id
_entity.type
_entity.pdbx_description
1 polymer ?
#
loop_
_entity_poly.entity_id
_entity_poly.type
_entity_poly.pdbx_seq_one_letter_code
_entity_poly.pdbx_strand_id
1 'polypeptide(L)'
;MVGVALGTARMSPRQAPEKRLQTACRQVAALHRLQAWHLSQARASAQTPGLPDDLYTGWACPLAVEYKAGRNRQTAAQEDFQAAWVASGGAYWIIRSVDEFLAALGGEEAG
;
A
#
# COMPACT_ATOMS: atom_id res chain seq x y z
N MET A 1 4.27 26.91 16.12
CA MET A 1 3.93 26.52 15.85
C MET A 1 3.61 26.08 15.28
N VAL A 2 3.75 25.96 15.39
CA VAL A 2 3.46 25.45 15.01
C VAL A 2 2.90 25.05 14.36
N GLY A 3 2.92 25.16 13.93
CA GLY A 3 2.33 24.76 13.31
C GLY A 3 2.25 23.94 12.82
N VAL A 4 2.85 23.91 12.86
CA VAL A 4 2.72 23.18 12.63
C VAL A 4 2.34 22.28 12.74
N ALA A 5 3.13 22.30 12.87
CA ALA A 5 2.65 21.11 13.24
C ALA A 5 1.27 21.06 13.33
N LEU A 6 0.77 22.05 13.46
CA LEU A 6 -0.54 22.08 13.57
C LEU A 6 -1.24 21.38 12.56
N GLY A 7 -0.89 21.50 11.36
CA GLY A 7 -1.62 20.90 10.34
C GLY A 7 -1.69 19.45 10.43
N THR A 8 -0.62 18.87 10.83
CA THR A 8 -0.61 17.46 10.91
C THR A 8 -1.49 16.97 11.97
N ALA A 9 -1.53 17.64 13.05
CA ALA A 9 -2.35 17.19 14.12
C ALA A 9 -3.79 17.15 13.71
N ARG A 10 -4.19 18.06 12.94
CA ARG A 10 -5.56 18.10 12.58
C ARG A 10 -5.94 16.98 11.71
N MET A 11 -5.12 16.60 10.77
CA MET A 11 -5.46 15.56 9.92
C MET A 11 -5.40 14.25 10.54
N SER A 12 -4.45 14.02 11.33
CA SER A 12 -4.21 12.71 11.86
C SER A 12 -5.37 12.01 12.48
N PRO A 13 -6.11 12.64 13.33
CA PRO A 13 -7.19 11.91 13.98
C PRO A 13 -8.30 11.52 13.02
N ARG A 14 -8.39 12.18 11.93
CA ARG A 14 -9.46 11.89 11.02
C ARG A 14 -9.10 10.97 9.91
N GLN A 15 -7.83 10.74 9.73
CA GLN A 15 -7.37 9.85 8.71
C GLN A 15 -7.35 8.45 9.23
N ALA A 16 -7.89 7.52 8.47
CA ALA A 16 -7.83 6.12 8.86
C ALA A 16 -6.38 5.68 8.94
N PRO A 17 -6.05 4.78 9.87
CA PRO A 17 -4.67 4.29 9.99
C PRO A 17 -4.11 3.73 8.70
N GLU A 18 -4.93 3.04 7.91
CA GLU A 18 -4.46 2.49 6.64
C GLU A 18 -4.09 3.58 5.65
N LYS A 19 -4.84 4.68 5.67
CA LYS A 19 -4.54 5.78 4.78
C LYS A 19 -3.22 6.45 5.14
N ARG A 20 -2.94 6.60 6.43
CA ARG A 20 -1.66 7.17 6.86
C ARG A 20 -0.51 6.27 6.47
N LEU A 21 -0.70 4.97 6.62
CA LEU A 21 0.30 4.00 6.25
C LEU A 21 0.56 4.06 4.75
N GLN A 22 -0.50 4.13 3.96
CA GLN A 22 -0.38 4.23 2.52
C GLN A 22 0.42 5.46 2.11
N THR A 23 0.11 6.61 2.71
CA THR A 23 0.81 7.85 2.40
C THR A 23 2.30 7.72 2.71
N ALA A 24 2.63 7.17 3.87
CA ALA A 24 4.03 7.03 4.27
C ALA A 24 4.77 6.06 3.34
N CYS A 25 4.14 4.96 2.98
CA CYS A 25 4.78 3.99 2.11
C CYS A 25 5.00 4.55 0.71
N ARG A 26 4.09 5.38 0.21
CA ARG A 26 4.29 6.00 -1.09
C ARG A 26 5.47 6.96 -1.08
N GLN A 27 5.70 7.66 0.03
CA GLN A 27 6.85 8.53 0.16
C GLN A 27 8.14 7.73 0.12
N VAL A 28 8.16 6.60 0.82
CA VAL A 28 9.31 5.72 0.81
C VAL A 28 9.54 5.17 -0.61
N ALA A 29 8.46 4.75 -1.27
CA ALA A 29 8.56 4.20 -2.61
C ALA A 29 9.16 5.22 -3.59
N ALA A 30 8.77 6.48 -3.45
CA ALA A 30 9.31 7.53 -4.33
C ALA A 30 10.81 7.69 -4.12
N LEU A 31 11.29 7.57 -2.88
CA LEU A 31 12.71 7.65 -2.61
C LEU A 31 13.47 6.47 -3.23
N HIS A 32 12.79 5.36 -3.43
CA HIS A 32 13.37 4.19 -4.07
C HIS A 32 13.06 4.16 -5.57
N ARG A 33 12.55 5.27 -6.09
CA ARG A 33 12.29 5.43 -7.53
C ARG A 33 11.21 4.52 -8.08
N LEU A 34 10.28 4.11 -7.22
CA LEU A 34 9.12 3.39 -7.67
C LEU A 34 8.01 4.38 -8.01
N GLN A 35 7.19 4.03 -8.98
CA GLN A 35 6.04 4.83 -9.34
C GLN A 35 4.79 4.17 -8.76
N ALA A 36 4.03 4.91 -7.98
CA ALA A 36 2.79 4.40 -7.39
C ALA A 36 1.62 4.72 -8.32
N TRP A 37 0.73 3.75 -8.48
CA TRP A 37 -0.50 3.91 -9.23
C TRP A 37 -1.63 3.57 -8.28
N HIS A 38 -2.37 4.60 -7.87
CA HIS A 38 -3.40 4.45 -6.87
C HIS A 38 -4.71 3.98 -7.52
N LEU A 39 -5.31 2.95 -6.94
CA LEU A 39 -6.60 2.46 -7.40
C LEU A 39 -7.67 3.06 -6.50
N SER A 40 -8.41 4.00 -7.05
CA SER A 40 -9.42 4.71 -6.27
C SER A 40 -10.61 3.82 -5.96
N GLN A 41 -11.05 3.86 -4.72
CA GLN A 41 -12.25 3.14 -4.29
C GLN A 41 -13.40 4.09 -4.05
N ALA A 42 -13.30 5.30 -4.53
CA ALA A 42 -14.30 6.32 -4.23
C ALA A 42 -15.70 5.93 -4.71
N ARG A 43 -15.78 5.13 -5.76
CA ARG A 43 -17.07 4.69 -6.23
C ARG A 43 -17.09 3.18 -6.15
N ALA A 44 -17.38 2.69 -4.98
CA ALA A 44 -17.30 1.27 -4.72
C ALA A 44 -18.12 0.43 -5.71
N SER A 45 -19.25 0.94 -6.14
CA SER A 45 -20.09 0.18 -7.06
C SER A 45 -19.48 0.03 -8.45
N ALA A 46 -18.48 0.85 -8.78
CA ALA A 46 -17.82 0.80 -10.08
C ALA A 46 -16.50 0.07 -10.02
N GLN A 47 -16.10 -0.41 -8.85
CA GLN A 47 -14.82 -1.08 -8.70
C GLN A 47 -15.00 -2.57 -8.59
N THR A 48 -14.06 -3.31 -9.13
CA THR A 48 -14.02 -4.76 -8.93
C THR A 48 -13.61 -5.03 -7.49
N PRO A 49 -14.37 -5.84 -6.76
CA PRO A 49 -13.97 -6.17 -5.39
C PRO A 49 -12.61 -6.85 -5.37
N GLY A 50 -11.85 -6.58 -4.33
CA GLY A 50 -10.58 -7.28 -4.12
C GLY A 50 -9.36 -6.62 -4.71
N LEU A 51 -9.52 -5.47 -5.38
CA LEU A 51 -8.35 -4.78 -5.92
C LEU A 51 -7.45 -4.30 -4.79
N PRO A 52 -6.12 -4.29 -5.01
CA PRO A 52 -5.21 -3.77 -4.00
C PRO A 52 -5.31 -2.26 -3.92
N ASP A 53 -4.68 -1.67 -2.91
CA ASP A 53 -4.71 -0.23 -2.74
C ASP A 53 -3.85 0.48 -3.77
N ASP A 54 -2.67 -0.04 -4.02
CA ASP A 54 -1.72 0.56 -4.95
C ASP A 54 -1.06 -0.51 -5.80
N LEU A 55 -0.68 -0.10 -7.01
CA LEU A 55 0.25 -0.86 -7.82
C LEU A 55 1.51 -0.03 -7.94
N TYR A 56 2.66 -0.69 -7.98
CA TYR A 56 3.92 0.00 -8.15
C TYR A 56 4.67 -0.56 -9.34
N THR A 57 5.29 0.32 -10.10
CA THR A 57 6.19 -0.06 -11.18
C THR A 57 7.57 0.48 -10.84
N GLY A 58 8.60 -0.09 -11.47
CA GLY A 58 9.96 0.33 -11.19
C GLY A 58 10.72 -0.58 -10.25
N TRP A 59 10.04 -1.60 -9.72
CA TRP A 59 10.65 -2.60 -8.88
C TRP A 59 10.97 -3.82 -9.75
N ALA A 60 11.48 -4.89 -9.15
CA ALA A 60 11.90 -6.07 -9.88
C ALA A 60 10.79 -6.66 -10.77
N CYS A 61 9.55 -6.54 -10.34
CA CYS A 61 8.40 -6.98 -11.12
C CYS A 61 7.20 -6.13 -10.71
N PRO A 62 6.08 -6.22 -11.43
CA PRO A 62 4.91 -5.45 -11.02
C PRO A 62 4.52 -5.81 -9.59
N LEU A 63 4.28 -4.81 -8.77
CA LEU A 63 4.05 -5.00 -7.35
C LEU A 63 2.69 -4.46 -6.96
N ALA A 64 1.89 -5.29 -6.30
CA ALA A 64 0.62 -4.87 -5.74
C ALA A 64 0.78 -4.77 -4.24
N VAL A 65 0.26 -3.72 -3.63
CA VAL A 65 0.39 -3.52 -2.19
C VAL A 65 -0.98 -3.23 -1.59
N GLU A 66 -1.26 -3.97 -0.53
CA GLU A 66 -2.47 -3.82 0.24
C GLU A 66 -2.06 -3.34 1.62
N TYR A 67 -2.63 -2.24 2.11
CA TYR A 67 -2.29 -1.71 3.43
C TYR A 67 -3.35 -2.14 4.43
N LYS A 68 -2.93 -2.74 5.52
CA LYS A 68 -3.85 -3.22 6.56
C LYS A 68 -3.41 -2.69 7.91
N ALA A 69 -4.33 -2.07 8.63
CA ALA A 69 -4.03 -1.59 9.96
C ALA A 69 -4.34 -2.67 10.99
N GLY A 70 -3.51 -2.72 12.01
CA GLY A 70 -3.77 -3.60 13.15
C GLY A 70 -3.91 -5.05 12.73
N ARG A 71 -5.04 -5.64 13.09
CA ARG A 71 -5.29 -7.05 12.81
C ARG A 71 -6.25 -7.29 11.66
N ASN A 72 -6.52 -6.26 10.88
CA ASN A 72 -7.41 -6.41 9.74
C ASN A 72 -6.87 -7.47 8.79
N ARG A 73 -7.76 -8.23 8.21
CA ARG A 73 -7.40 -9.31 7.31
C ARG A 73 -7.90 -9.05 5.92
N GLN A 74 -7.32 -9.78 4.97
CA GLN A 74 -7.81 -9.72 3.60
C GLN A 74 -9.22 -10.27 3.53
N THR A 75 -10.01 -9.73 2.61
CA THR A 75 -11.29 -10.32 2.25
C THR A 75 -11.04 -11.47 1.30
N ALA A 76 -12.05 -12.30 1.09
CA ALA A 76 -11.94 -13.40 0.13
C ALA A 76 -11.64 -12.88 -1.27
N ALA A 77 -12.25 -11.77 -1.65
CA ALA A 77 -11.99 -11.20 -2.98
C ALA A 77 -10.54 -10.73 -3.10
N GLN A 78 -9.96 -10.20 -2.03
CA GLN A 78 -8.55 -9.79 -2.05
C GLN A 78 -7.63 -10.99 -2.17
N GLU A 79 -7.98 -12.08 -1.52
CA GLU A 79 -7.19 -13.31 -1.63
C GLU A 79 -7.23 -13.86 -3.06
N ASP A 80 -8.40 -13.77 -3.69
CA ASP A 80 -8.54 -14.23 -5.08
C ASP A 80 -7.68 -13.39 -6.02
N PHE A 81 -7.69 -12.07 -5.82
CA PHE A 81 -6.87 -11.20 -6.64
C PHE A 81 -5.40 -11.52 -6.44
N GLN A 82 -4.98 -11.70 -5.19
CA GLN A 82 -3.60 -12.01 -4.89
C GLN A 82 -3.15 -13.28 -5.62
N ALA A 83 -3.96 -14.32 -5.57
CA ALA A 83 -3.61 -15.57 -6.21
C ALA A 83 -3.43 -15.40 -7.72
N ALA A 84 -4.33 -14.69 -8.36
CA ALA A 84 -4.24 -14.47 -9.79
C ALA A 84 -3.05 -13.60 -10.16
N TRP A 85 -2.78 -12.57 -9.35
CA TRP A 85 -1.69 -11.64 -9.59
C TRP A 85 -0.35 -12.35 -9.50
N VAL A 86 -0.17 -13.14 -8.43
CA VAL A 86 1.07 -13.86 -8.22
C VAL A 86 1.26 -14.91 -9.32
N ALA A 87 0.19 -15.59 -9.70
CA ALA A 87 0.27 -16.58 -10.77
C ALA A 87 0.69 -15.96 -12.10
N SER A 88 0.41 -14.68 -12.27
CA SER A 88 0.77 -13.96 -13.51
C SER A 88 2.16 -13.35 -13.47
N GLY A 89 2.90 -13.56 -12.38
CA GLY A 89 4.27 -13.05 -12.28
C GLY A 89 4.45 -11.79 -11.48
N GLY A 90 3.39 -11.27 -10.87
CA GLY A 90 3.49 -10.08 -10.03
C GLY A 90 3.83 -10.44 -8.59
N ALA A 91 4.30 -9.46 -7.84
CA ALA A 91 4.48 -9.60 -6.41
C ALA A 91 3.30 -8.96 -5.70
N TYR A 92 2.95 -9.47 -4.54
CA TYR A 92 1.82 -8.95 -3.77
C TYR A 92 2.24 -8.89 -2.31
N TRP A 93 2.17 -7.70 -1.72
CA TRP A 93 2.55 -7.50 -0.33
C TRP A 93 1.38 -6.98 0.48
N ILE A 94 1.19 -7.56 1.67
CA ILE A 94 0.26 -7.02 2.66
C ILE A 94 1.14 -6.31 3.66
N ILE A 95 1.01 -4.99 3.71
CA ILE A 95 1.91 -4.15 4.50
C ILE A 95 1.15 -3.56 5.68
N ARG A 96 1.69 -3.77 6.86
CA ARG A 96 1.07 -3.30 8.10
C ARG A 96 1.86 -2.18 8.76
N SER A 97 3.09 -1.93 8.29
CA SER A 97 3.91 -0.84 8.82
C SER A 97 4.89 -0.39 7.76
N VAL A 98 5.41 0.82 7.94
CA VAL A 98 6.43 1.34 7.05
C VAL A 98 7.69 0.49 7.14
N ASP A 99 8.00 -0.01 8.33
CA ASP A 99 9.17 -0.85 8.50
C ASP A 99 9.07 -2.13 7.69
N GLU A 100 7.86 -2.70 7.62
CA GLU A 100 7.65 -3.89 6.79
C GLU A 100 7.89 -3.58 5.33
N PHE A 101 7.44 -2.42 4.88
CA PHE A 101 7.60 -2.03 3.49
C PHE A 101 9.08 -1.85 3.16
N LEU A 102 9.81 -1.18 4.04
CA LEU A 102 11.25 -0.99 3.84
C LEU A 102 11.97 -2.33 3.82
N ALA A 103 11.62 -3.20 4.74
CA ALA A 103 12.26 -4.51 4.82
C ALA A 103 11.98 -5.34 3.56
N ALA A 104 10.77 -5.26 3.04
CA ALA A 104 10.43 -6.01 1.84
C ALA A 104 11.19 -5.49 0.63
N LEU A 105 11.36 -4.18 0.52
CA LEU A 105 12.14 -3.61 -0.58
C LEU A 105 13.60 -4.04 -0.48
N GLY A 106 14.16 -3.99 0.71
CA GLY A 106 15.56 -4.34 0.90
C GLY A 106 15.79 -5.84 0.89
N GLY A 107 14.83 -6.58 1.42
CA GLY A 107 14.95 -8.03 1.47
C GLY A 107 15.06 -8.64 0.10
N GLU A 108 14.36 -8.07 -0.86
CA GLU A 108 14.43 -8.59 -2.20
C GLU A 108 15.81 -8.42 -2.78
N GLU A 109 16.46 -7.34 -2.44
CA GLU A 109 17.81 -7.13 -2.91
C GLU A 109 18.77 -8.10 -2.31
N ALA A 110 18.56 -8.43 -1.07
CA ALA A 110 19.45 -9.34 -0.38
C ALA A 110 19.34 -10.74 -0.96
N GLY A 111 18.18 -11.05 -1.48
CA GLY A 111 18.00 -12.35 -2.08
C GLY A 111 18.59 -12.42 -3.45
#